data_04ece171ade1e79ca08ac90d7bb0a73a
#
_entry.id   04ece171ade1e79ca08ac90d7bb0a73a
#
_cell.length_a   1.000
_cell.length_b   1.000
_cell.length_c   1.000
_cell.angle_alpha   90.00
_cell.angle_beta   90.00
_cell.angle_gamma   90.00
#
_symmetry.space_group_name_H-M   'P 1'
#
loop_
_entity.id
_entity.type
_entity.pdbx_description
1 polymer ?
#
loop_
_entity_poly.entity_id
_entity_poly.type
_entity_poly.pdbx_seq_one_letter_code
_entity_poly.pdbx_strand_id
1 'polypeptide(L)'
;MPITVVGSIAYDTVKTPFGERERMLGGAAVHFALAASFFDEVRVVGPVGDDFGEEQLAVMRSRGVDVSDVEAVAGGKTFFWQGEYGWDLNSRETLDTQLGVFEGFQPKLSERSRSSDVLFLANIQPDLQREVRAQLPDARFVALDSMNLWIDIARDSLVAAIENVDCVILNDAELRQLTGRPNLVTAAREILTWGAESSTRGPRVVVAKQGEYGAALVTREGFFALPAYPLESVIDPTGAGDTFAGGLVGYIAAHPDDELSDALLRRAMAHATVLASFNVEEFGTERVQRLTGGEIVARSSELHAMTQFSGAPLALRG
;
A
#
# COMPACT_ATOMS: atom_id res chain seq x y z
N MET A 1 8.97 -0.94 -15.09
CA MET A 1 8.01 0.16 -15.46
C MET A 1 8.05 1.21 -14.36
N PRO A 2 8.36 2.47 -14.68
CA PRO A 2 8.35 3.52 -13.66
C PRO A 2 7.01 3.62 -12.95
N ILE A 3 7.05 3.88 -11.64
CA ILE A 3 5.88 3.94 -10.76
C ILE A 3 5.70 5.37 -10.26
N THR A 4 4.52 5.96 -10.41
CA THR A 4 4.14 7.17 -9.68
C THR A 4 3.25 6.81 -8.52
N VAL A 5 3.60 7.26 -7.32
CA VAL A 5 2.76 7.19 -6.13
C VAL A 5 2.32 8.59 -5.71
N VAL A 6 1.02 8.76 -5.48
CA VAL A 6 0.45 10.01 -4.95
C VAL A 6 -0.18 9.71 -3.59
N GLY A 7 0.28 10.40 -2.57
CA GLY A 7 -0.17 10.13 -1.20
C GLY A 7 0.44 11.04 -0.15
N SER A 8 0.16 10.76 1.10
CA SER A 8 0.69 11.51 2.23
C SER A 8 2.20 11.29 2.41
N ILE A 9 2.89 12.39 2.66
CA ILE A 9 4.23 12.45 3.25
C ILE A 9 4.00 13.04 4.64
N ALA A 10 4.44 12.37 5.70
CA ALA A 10 4.02 12.68 7.05
C ALA A 10 5.15 12.59 8.06
N TYR A 11 4.87 13.17 9.23
CA TYR A 11 5.50 12.77 10.47
C TYR A 11 4.52 11.94 11.30
N ASP A 12 4.96 10.76 11.71
CA ASP A 12 4.19 9.87 12.58
C ASP A 12 4.79 9.83 14.00
N THR A 13 3.92 9.91 15.00
CA THR A 13 4.26 9.61 16.39
C THR A 13 3.50 8.36 16.78
N VAL A 14 4.22 7.33 17.17
CA VAL A 14 3.64 6.01 17.43
C VAL A 14 4.03 5.53 18.81
N LYS A 15 3.02 5.11 19.57
CA LYS A 15 3.18 4.42 20.84
C LYS A 15 2.67 2.99 20.71
N THR A 16 3.49 2.04 21.13
CA THR A 16 3.17 0.61 21.18
C THR A 16 3.55 0.04 22.56
N PRO A 17 3.18 -1.19 22.89
CA PRO A 17 3.66 -1.84 24.12
C PRO A 17 5.18 -1.95 24.25
N PHE A 18 5.90 -1.80 23.12
CA PHE A 18 7.37 -1.91 23.06
C PHE A 18 8.10 -0.57 23.15
N GLY A 19 7.39 0.55 23.16
CA GLY A 19 7.96 1.89 23.27
C GLY A 19 7.19 2.95 22.51
N GLU A 20 7.83 4.12 22.42
CA GLU A 20 7.27 5.27 21.70
C GLU A 20 8.37 5.92 20.84
N ARG A 21 7.98 6.43 19.69
CA ARG A 21 8.82 7.23 18.80
C ARG A 21 8.03 8.44 18.30
N GLU A 22 8.63 9.59 18.42
CA GLU A 22 8.03 10.85 18.04
C GLU A 22 8.56 11.33 16.68
N ARG A 23 7.67 11.91 15.88
CA ARG A 23 7.98 12.61 14.63
C ARG A 23 8.89 11.83 13.68
N MET A 24 8.60 10.57 13.46
CA MET A 24 9.30 9.74 12.49
C MET A 24 8.86 10.11 11.07
N LEU A 25 9.74 9.88 10.09
CA LEU A 25 9.37 9.91 8.68
C LEU A 25 8.34 8.81 8.40
N GLY A 26 7.17 9.21 7.91
CA GLY A 26 6.04 8.35 7.64
C GLY A 26 5.19 8.84 6.49
N GLY A 27 3.94 8.39 6.46
CA GLY A 27 3.00 8.66 5.39
C GLY A 27 2.95 7.55 4.33
N ALA A 28 1.75 7.37 3.74
CA ALA A 28 1.46 6.26 2.84
C ALA A 28 2.38 6.24 1.61
N ALA A 29 2.66 7.41 1.01
CA ALA A 29 3.55 7.50 -0.15
C ALA A 29 5.00 7.14 0.19
N VAL A 30 5.47 7.46 1.40
CA VAL A 30 6.85 7.17 1.82
C VAL A 30 7.06 5.68 2.05
N HIS A 31 6.21 5.03 2.84
CA HIS A 31 6.28 3.58 3.08
C HIS A 31 6.18 2.79 1.78
N PHE A 32 5.23 3.15 0.93
CA PHE A 32 5.09 2.56 -0.40
C PHE A 32 6.36 2.73 -1.23
N ALA A 33 6.88 3.96 -1.34
CA ALA A 33 8.00 4.26 -2.20
C ALA A 33 9.29 3.54 -1.77
N LEU A 34 9.57 3.48 -0.47
CA LEU A 34 10.72 2.76 0.05
C LEU A 34 10.65 1.26 -0.26
N ALA A 35 9.46 0.65 -0.19
CA ALA A 35 9.27 -0.75 -0.53
C ALA A 35 9.33 -1.00 -2.04
N ALA A 36 8.66 -0.18 -2.84
CA ALA A 36 8.62 -0.34 -4.30
C ALA A 36 9.99 -0.08 -4.95
N SER A 37 10.84 0.76 -4.34
CA SER A 37 12.18 1.09 -4.83
C SER A 37 13.15 -0.10 -4.91
N PHE A 38 12.82 -1.24 -4.31
CA PHE A 38 13.58 -2.48 -4.51
C PHE A 38 13.37 -3.12 -5.88
N PHE A 39 12.34 -2.68 -6.61
CA PHE A 39 11.90 -3.32 -7.85
C PHE A 39 12.06 -2.43 -9.06
N ASP A 40 11.71 -1.13 -8.95
CA ASP A 40 11.74 -0.22 -10.10
C ASP A 40 11.90 1.25 -9.66
N GLU A 41 12.00 2.17 -10.63
CA GLU A 41 12.01 3.61 -10.41
C GLU A 41 10.68 4.07 -9.80
N VAL A 42 10.76 4.79 -8.69
CA VAL A 42 9.58 5.33 -7.99
C VAL A 42 9.63 6.85 -7.95
N ARG A 43 8.51 7.48 -8.25
CA ARG A 43 8.30 8.93 -8.22
C ARG A 43 7.22 9.25 -7.20
N VAL A 44 7.56 10.07 -6.23
CA VAL A 44 6.66 10.46 -5.13
C VAL A 44 6.07 11.83 -5.41
N VAL A 45 4.75 11.92 -5.27
CA VAL A 45 3.98 13.16 -5.40
C VAL A 45 3.20 13.40 -4.11
N GLY A 46 3.49 14.50 -3.44
CA GLY A 46 2.83 14.89 -2.19
C GLY A 46 3.37 16.20 -1.64
N PRO A 47 2.62 16.91 -0.79
CA PRO A 47 3.06 18.16 -0.21
C PRO A 47 3.78 17.95 1.13
N VAL A 48 4.72 18.85 1.42
CA VAL A 48 5.40 18.97 2.71
C VAL A 48 5.45 20.42 3.14
N GLY A 49 5.53 20.68 4.44
CA GLY A 49 5.64 22.02 5.00
C GLY A 49 7.11 22.43 5.25
N ASP A 50 7.29 23.62 5.85
CA ASP A 50 8.61 24.19 6.17
C ASP A 50 9.38 23.38 7.23
N ASP A 51 8.71 22.49 7.94
CA ASP A 51 9.30 21.60 8.94
C ASP A 51 9.83 20.30 8.37
N PHE A 52 9.71 20.08 7.05
CA PHE A 52 10.23 18.90 6.35
C PHE A 52 11.54 19.26 5.66
N GLY A 53 12.62 18.67 6.12
CA GLY A 53 13.95 19.05 5.68
C GLY A 53 14.58 18.10 4.68
N GLU A 54 15.81 18.48 4.29
CA GLU A 54 16.63 17.70 3.36
C GLU A 54 16.98 16.30 3.92
N GLU A 55 17.08 16.17 5.24
CA GLU A 55 17.36 14.90 5.91
C GLU A 55 16.31 13.85 5.57
N GLN A 56 15.03 14.23 5.62
CA GLN A 56 13.91 13.34 5.31
C GLN A 56 13.85 13.00 3.81
N LEU A 57 14.09 13.99 2.95
CA LEU A 57 14.17 13.76 1.50
C LEU A 57 15.34 12.85 1.13
N ALA A 58 16.48 13.00 1.84
CA ALA A 58 17.67 12.18 1.61
C ALA A 58 17.40 10.69 1.87
N VAL A 59 16.52 10.33 2.79
CA VAL A 59 16.11 8.94 3.03
C VAL A 59 15.51 8.34 1.74
N MET A 60 14.55 9.01 1.12
CA MET A 60 13.93 8.53 -0.12
C MET A 60 14.94 8.51 -1.27
N ARG A 61 15.72 9.58 -1.43
CA ARG A 61 16.77 9.67 -2.47
C ARG A 61 17.85 8.61 -2.34
N SER A 62 18.20 8.20 -1.12
CA SER A 62 19.21 7.13 -0.89
C SER A 62 18.76 5.78 -1.46
N ARG A 63 17.46 5.60 -1.65
CA ARG A 63 16.83 4.44 -2.28
C ARG A 63 16.54 4.64 -3.79
N GLY A 64 17.00 5.75 -4.37
CA GLY A 64 16.78 6.08 -5.78
C GLY A 64 15.36 6.59 -6.08
N VAL A 65 14.59 6.94 -5.05
CA VAL A 65 13.24 7.50 -5.22
C VAL A 65 13.35 8.94 -5.74
N ASP A 66 12.61 9.24 -6.79
CA ASP A 66 12.49 10.60 -7.33
C ASP A 66 11.48 11.41 -6.50
N VAL A 67 11.98 12.46 -5.89
CA VAL A 67 11.21 13.38 -5.04
C VAL A 67 11.02 14.76 -5.69
N SER A 68 11.19 14.87 -7.02
CA SER A 68 11.09 16.16 -7.72
C SER A 68 9.67 16.73 -7.70
N ASP A 69 8.64 15.89 -7.54
CA ASP A 69 7.24 16.29 -7.41
C ASP A 69 6.78 16.37 -5.93
N VAL A 70 7.71 16.37 -4.98
CA VAL A 70 7.41 16.73 -3.60
C VAL A 70 7.34 18.24 -3.49
N GLU A 71 6.14 18.76 -3.24
CA GLU A 71 5.85 20.19 -3.18
C GLU A 71 6.16 20.75 -1.79
N ALA A 72 7.14 21.65 -1.66
CA ALA A 72 7.39 22.39 -0.42
C ALA A 72 6.46 23.61 -0.34
N VAL A 73 5.50 23.58 0.57
CA VAL A 73 4.50 24.65 0.78
C VAL A 73 4.97 25.57 1.89
N ALA A 74 5.38 26.81 1.52
CA ALA A 74 5.87 27.79 2.45
C ALA A 74 4.80 28.25 3.47
N GLY A 75 5.22 28.43 4.72
CA GLY A 75 4.36 28.86 5.83
C GLY A 75 3.48 27.76 6.42
N GLY A 76 3.53 26.55 5.87
CA GLY A 76 2.72 25.45 6.33
C GLY A 76 3.50 24.40 7.15
N LYS A 77 2.78 23.48 7.75
CA LYS A 77 3.32 22.31 8.45
C LYS A 77 3.04 21.05 7.66
N THR A 78 3.98 20.11 7.69
CA THR A 78 3.79 18.77 7.13
C THR A 78 2.67 18.04 7.86
N PHE A 79 1.97 17.17 7.15
CA PHE A 79 0.97 16.28 7.73
C PHE A 79 1.56 15.53 8.93
N PHE A 80 0.81 15.50 10.02
CA PHE A 80 1.21 14.83 11.25
C PHE A 80 0.11 13.87 11.70
N TRP A 81 0.51 12.69 12.11
CA TRP A 81 -0.38 11.71 12.71
C TRP A 81 0.22 11.14 13.98
N GLN A 82 -0.63 10.94 15.00
CA GLN A 82 -0.26 10.29 16.25
C GLN A 82 -1.24 9.17 16.57
N GLY A 83 -0.71 8.00 16.87
CA GLY A 83 -1.52 6.85 17.25
C GLY A 83 -0.89 6.00 18.34
N GLU A 84 -1.77 5.28 19.04
CA GLU A 84 -1.41 4.28 20.05
C GLU A 84 -1.98 2.92 19.66
N TYR A 85 -1.13 1.89 19.73
CA TYR A 85 -1.53 0.50 19.50
C TYR A 85 -1.77 -0.22 20.82
N GLY A 86 -2.82 -1.02 20.85
CA GLY A 86 -3.10 -1.93 21.96
C GLY A 86 -2.03 -3.01 22.10
N TRP A 87 -2.13 -3.78 23.20
CA TRP A 87 -1.15 -4.82 23.51
C TRP A 87 -1.01 -5.92 22.43
N ASP A 88 -2.07 -6.14 21.65
CA ASP A 88 -2.13 -7.11 20.56
C ASP A 88 -1.67 -6.54 19.19
N LEU A 89 -1.34 -5.24 19.14
CA LEU A 89 -0.91 -4.52 17.94
C LEU A 89 -1.94 -4.52 16.78
N ASN A 90 -3.14 -5.07 17.00
CA ASN A 90 -4.20 -5.12 15.99
C ASN A 90 -5.20 -3.97 16.16
N SER A 91 -5.38 -3.50 17.40
CA SER A 91 -6.21 -2.34 17.68
C SER A 91 -5.39 -1.06 17.72
N ARG A 92 -5.87 -0.03 17.02
CA ARG A 92 -5.21 1.28 16.93
C ARG A 92 -6.19 2.38 17.29
N GLU A 93 -5.76 3.27 18.17
CA GLU A 93 -6.42 4.54 18.46
C GLU A 93 -5.65 5.69 17.82
N THR A 94 -6.34 6.56 17.09
CA THR A 94 -5.77 7.80 16.60
C THR A 94 -5.94 8.86 17.67
N LEU A 95 -4.81 9.40 18.15
CA LEU A 95 -4.79 10.39 19.22
C LEU A 95 -4.81 11.82 18.65
N ASP A 96 -4.11 12.06 17.55
CA ASP A 96 -4.06 13.37 16.88
C ASP A 96 -3.86 13.20 15.37
N THR A 97 -4.44 14.13 14.62
CA THR A 97 -4.25 14.24 13.17
C THR A 97 -4.24 15.70 12.78
N GLN A 98 -3.11 16.18 12.26
CA GLN A 98 -2.96 17.55 11.77
C GLN A 98 -2.70 17.48 10.27
N LEU A 99 -3.69 17.85 9.46
CA LEU A 99 -3.58 17.78 8.00
C LEU A 99 -2.48 18.69 7.44
N GLY A 100 -2.27 19.86 8.08
CA GLY A 100 -1.26 20.80 7.64
C GLY A 100 -1.43 21.19 6.17
N VAL A 101 -0.34 21.18 5.42
CA VAL A 101 -0.35 21.50 3.97
C VAL A 101 -1.13 20.48 3.13
N PHE A 102 -1.40 19.31 3.68
CA PHE A 102 -2.15 18.26 3.00
C PHE A 102 -3.65 18.58 2.86
N GLU A 103 -4.20 19.45 3.73
CA GLU A 103 -5.61 19.89 3.67
C GLU A 103 -5.94 20.62 2.36
N GLY A 104 -4.99 21.41 1.86
CA GLY A 104 -5.13 22.16 0.60
C GLY A 104 -4.49 21.49 -0.60
N PHE A 105 -4.03 20.26 -0.46
CA PHE A 105 -3.29 19.57 -1.52
C PHE A 105 -4.13 19.35 -2.77
N GLN A 106 -3.60 19.80 -3.89
CA GLN A 106 -4.15 19.57 -5.22
C GLN A 106 -3.06 18.95 -6.11
N PRO A 107 -3.07 17.63 -6.27
CA PRO A 107 -1.99 16.91 -6.95
C PRO A 107 -1.87 17.30 -8.42
N LYS A 108 -0.71 17.87 -8.77
CA LYS A 108 -0.32 18.17 -10.15
C LYS A 108 0.92 17.37 -10.50
N LEU A 109 0.76 16.47 -11.43
CA LEU A 109 1.85 15.63 -11.87
C LEU A 109 2.70 16.34 -12.90
N SER A 110 4.04 16.29 -12.75
CA SER A 110 4.97 16.70 -13.79
C SER A 110 4.83 15.82 -15.05
N GLU A 111 5.41 16.25 -16.16
CA GLU A 111 5.47 15.42 -17.38
C GLU A 111 6.15 14.08 -17.10
N ARG A 112 7.18 14.09 -16.24
CA ARG A 112 7.90 12.88 -15.84
C ARG A 112 7.00 11.91 -15.08
N SER A 113 6.26 12.38 -14.08
CA SER A 113 5.32 11.52 -13.33
C SER A 113 4.16 11.05 -14.21
N ARG A 114 3.67 11.88 -15.15
CA ARG A 114 2.65 11.47 -16.12
C ARG A 114 3.13 10.40 -17.11
N SER A 115 4.42 10.26 -17.31
CA SER A 115 5.00 9.25 -18.20
C SER A 115 5.21 7.89 -17.53
N SER A 116 4.74 7.70 -16.30
CA SER A 116 4.83 6.42 -15.60
C SER A 116 3.84 5.40 -16.15
N ASP A 117 4.27 4.15 -16.23
CA ASP A 117 3.43 3.04 -16.67
C ASP A 117 2.52 2.52 -15.54
N VAL A 118 2.93 2.75 -14.29
CA VAL A 118 2.23 2.27 -13.10
C VAL A 118 1.88 3.44 -12.19
N LEU A 119 0.63 3.46 -11.72
CA LEU A 119 0.13 4.45 -10.79
C LEU A 119 -0.35 3.79 -9.52
N PHE A 120 0.12 4.28 -8.38
CA PHE A 120 -0.44 3.94 -7.08
C PHE A 120 -1.13 5.16 -6.46
N LEU A 121 -2.43 5.02 -6.26
CA LEU A 121 -3.27 5.99 -5.57
C LEU A 121 -3.30 5.60 -4.09
N ALA A 122 -2.36 6.15 -3.32
CA ALA A 122 -2.28 5.89 -1.90
C ALA A 122 -3.46 6.53 -1.16
N ASN A 123 -3.57 6.27 0.14
CA ASN A 123 -4.67 6.75 0.96
C ASN A 123 -4.74 8.27 1.03
N ILE A 124 -5.59 8.86 0.19
CA ILE A 124 -5.97 10.29 0.16
C ILE A 124 -7.47 10.40 -0.12
N GLN A 125 -7.98 11.64 -0.10
CA GLN A 125 -9.37 11.90 -0.47
C GLN A 125 -9.71 11.30 -1.85
N PRO A 126 -10.81 10.53 -1.99
CA PRO A 126 -11.13 9.81 -3.22
C PRO A 126 -11.31 10.68 -4.47
N ASP A 127 -11.81 11.92 -4.32
CA ASP A 127 -11.89 12.84 -5.45
C ASP A 127 -10.51 13.20 -6.00
N LEU A 128 -9.52 13.41 -5.12
CA LEU A 128 -8.14 13.63 -5.53
C LEU A 128 -7.54 12.40 -6.21
N GLN A 129 -7.86 11.19 -5.72
CA GLN A 129 -7.44 9.94 -6.41
C GLN A 129 -7.99 9.89 -7.84
N ARG A 130 -9.23 10.30 -8.07
CA ARG A 130 -9.84 10.38 -9.40
C ARG A 130 -9.19 11.44 -10.28
N GLU A 131 -8.90 12.62 -9.72
CA GLU A 131 -8.19 13.70 -10.42
C GLU A 131 -6.78 13.28 -10.84
N VAL A 132 -6.05 12.57 -9.98
CA VAL A 132 -4.74 12.01 -10.30
C VAL A 132 -4.87 10.96 -11.41
N ARG A 133 -5.83 10.04 -11.28
CA ARG A 133 -6.07 9.02 -12.30
C ARG A 133 -6.34 9.62 -13.68
N ALA A 134 -7.07 10.72 -13.74
CA ALA A 134 -7.36 11.44 -14.98
C ALA A 134 -6.11 12.07 -15.63
N GLN A 135 -5.05 12.33 -14.85
CA GLN A 135 -3.77 12.85 -15.37
C GLN A 135 -2.86 11.76 -15.96
N LEU A 136 -3.13 10.47 -15.68
CA LEU A 136 -2.43 9.31 -16.26
C LEU A 136 -3.43 8.35 -16.93
N PRO A 137 -4.09 8.74 -18.01
CA PRO A 137 -5.10 7.90 -18.67
C PRO A 137 -4.49 6.62 -19.26
N ASP A 138 -3.23 6.66 -19.68
CA ASP A 138 -2.53 5.60 -20.38
C ASP A 138 -1.72 4.68 -19.45
N ALA A 139 -1.81 4.87 -18.11
CA ALA A 139 -1.15 3.95 -17.17
C ALA A 139 -1.59 2.51 -17.42
N ARG A 140 -0.62 1.60 -17.52
CA ARG A 140 -0.85 0.17 -17.81
C ARG A 140 -1.45 -0.57 -16.63
N PHE A 141 -1.07 -0.17 -15.42
CA PHE A 141 -1.58 -0.73 -14.18
C PHE A 141 -1.81 0.37 -13.15
N VAL A 142 -3.00 0.38 -12.58
CA VAL A 142 -3.39 1.34 -11.54
C VAL A 142 -3.88 0.58 -10.33
N ALA A 143 -3.28 0.84 -9.16
CA ALA A 143 -3.73 0.29 -7.89
C ALA A 143 -4.13 1.42 -6.93
N LEU A 144 -5.07 1.12 -6.03
CA LEU A 144 -5.63 2.04 -5.07
C LEU A 144 -5.66 1.41 -3.68
N ASP A 145 -5.29 2.20 -2.68
CA ASP A 145 -5.56 1.96 -1.26
C ASP A 145 -6.47 3.06 -0.69
N SER A 146 -7.14 2.77 0.42
CA SER A 146 -8.04 3.71 1.10
C SER A 146 -8.07 3.38 2.60
N MET A 147 -8.96 4.06 3.34
CA MET A 147 -9.18 3.80 4.76
C MET A 147 -10.66 3.99 5.14
N ASN A 148 -10.99 3.49 6.33
CA ASN A 148 -12.35 3.57 6.89
C ASN A 148 -12.94 4.98 6.89
N LEU A 149 -12.13 6.03 7.14
CA LEU A 149 -12.62 7.42 7.11
C LEU A 149 -13.32 7.73 5.79
N TRP A 150 -12.71 7.42 4.66
CA TRP A 150 -13.28 7.71 3.35
C TRP A 150 -14.50 6.86 3.03
N ILE A 151 -14.55 5.63 3.58
CA ILE A 151 -15.73 4.77 3.48
C ILE A 151 -16.92 5.42 4.22
N ASP A 152 -16.66 6.08 5.36
CA ASP A 152 -17.69 6.71 6.18
C ASP A 152 -18.19 8.03 5.57
N ILE A 153 -17.28 8.90 5.11
CA ILE A 153 -17.64 10.28 4.75
C ILE A 153 -17.68 10.57 3.25
N ALA A 154 -17.10 9.71 2.40
CA ALA A 154 -16.96 9.92 0.96
C ALA A 154 -17.15 8.62 0.14
N ARG A 155 -18.06 7.73 0.59
CA ARG A 155 -18.24 6.40 0.02
C ARG A 155 -18.49 6.42 -1.48
N ASP A 156 -19.38 7.26 -1.96
CA ASP A 156 -19.74 7.29 -3.40
C ASP A 156 -18.57 7.74 -4.26
N SER A 157 -17.77 8.69 -3.77
CA SER A 157 -16.54 9.13 -4.43
C SER A 157 -15.49 8.03 -4.44
N LEU A 158 -15.36 7.26 -3.35
CA LEU A 158 -14.46 6.11 -3.29
C LEU A 158 -14.87 5.00 -4.25
N VAL A 159 -16.16 4.67 -4.34
CA VAL A 159 -16.66 3.72 -5.34
C VAL A 159 -16.31 4.18 -6.74
N ALA A 160 -16.55 5.45 -7.06
CA ALA A 160 -16.20 6.02 -8.36
C ALA A 160 -14.68 6.02 -8.64
N ALA A 161 -13.84 6.13 -7.62
CA ALA A 161 -12.38 5.98 -7.77
C ALA A 161 -12.02 4.51 -8.06
N ILE A 162 -12.61 3.57 -7.32
CA ILE A 162 -12.39 2.12 -7.48
C ILE A 162 -12.80 1.63 -8.88
N GLU A 163 -13.87 2.16 -9.45
CA GLU A 163 -14.31 1.80 -10.81
C GLU A 163 -13.30 2.14 -11.92
N ASN A 164 -12.26 2.92 -11.60
CA ASN A 164 -11.26 3.40 -12.56
C ASN A 164 -9.85 2.83 -12.32
N VAL A 165 -9.72 1.78 -11.51
CA VAL A 165 -8.44 1.13 -11.22
C VAL A 165 -8.44 -0.35 -11.56
N ASP A 166 -7.26 -0.96 -11.68
CA ASP A 166 -7.08 -2.39 -11.95
C ASP A 166 -7.03 -3.23 -10.67
N CYS A 167 -6.53 -2.65 -9.58
CA CYS A 167 -6.30 -3.34 -8.31
C CYS A 167 -6.75 -2.50 -7.12
N VAL A 168 -7.48 -3.12 -6.20
CA VAL A 168 -7.89 -2.51 -4.93
C VAL A 168 -7.20 -3.25 -3.79
N ILE A 169 -6.54 -2.51 -2.90
CA ILE A 169 -5.79 -3.05 -1.77
C ILE A 169 -6.38 -2.46 -0.49
N LEU A 170 -7.20 -3.21 0.21
CA LEU A 170 -7.86 -2.79 1.45
C LEU A 170 -7.64 -3.82 2.56
N ASN A 171 -7.84 -3.44 3.81
CA ASN A 171 -7.92 -4.44 4.86
C ASN A 171 -9.31 -5.12 4.88
N ASP A 172 -9.42 -6.21 5.60
CA ASP A 172 -10.63 -7.02 5.63
C ASP A 172 -11.83 -6.31 6.28
N ALA A 173 -11.58 -5.44 7.26
CA ALA A 173 -12.62 -4.62 7.89
C ALA A 173 -13.14 -3.55 6.91
N GLU A 174 -12.25 -2.86 6.22
CA GLU A 174 -12.58 -1.87 5.18
C GLU A 174 -13.39 -2.50 4.05
N LEU A 175 -13.00 -3.69 3.57
CA LEU A 175 -13.74 -4.41 2.54
C LEU A 175 -15.17 -4.74 2.97
N ARG A 176 -15.34 -5.22 4.21
CA ARG A 176 -16.67 -5.52 4.77
C ARG A 176 -17.50 -4.25 4.94
N GLN A 177 -16.88 -3.18 5.46
CA GLN A 177 -17.55 -1.89 5.67
C GLN A 177 -18.01 -1.27 4.34
N LEU A 178 -17.12 -1.24 3.36
CA LEU A 178 -17.38 -0.64 2.04
C LEU A 178 -18.54 -1.33 1.30
N THR A 179 -18.60 -2.66 1.37
CA THR A 179 -19.59 -3.47 0.64
C THR A 179 -20.83 -3.83 1.47
N GLY A 180 -20.76 -3.72 2.79
CA GLY A 180 -21.80 -4.22 3.69
C GLY A 180 -21.87 -5.76 3.75
N ARG A 181 -20.85 -6.47 3.25
CA ARG A 181 -20.81 -7.95 3.20
C ARG A 181 -19.95 -8.51 4.35
N PRO A 182 -20.50 -9.40 5.18
CA PRO A 182 -19.73 -9.97 6.30
C PRO A 182 -18.66 -10.98 5.84
N ASN A 183 -18.87 -11.66 4.70
CA ASN A 183 -17.91 -12.62 4.17
C ASN A 183 -16.91 -11.95 3.23
N LEU A 184 -15.61 -12.15 3.50
CA LEU A 184 -14.51 -11.51 2.78
C LEU A 184 -14.52 -11.82 1.27
N VAL A 185 -14.75 -13.07 0.90
CA VAL A 185 -14.74 -13.48 -0.52
C VAL A 185 -15.91 -12.85 -1.27
N THR A 186 -17.08 -12.79 -0.62
CA THR A 186 -18.26 -12.14 -1.21
C THR A 186 -18.04 -10.63 -1.36
N ALA A 187 -17.44 -9.98 -0.34
CA ALA A 187 -17.10 -8.57 -0.40
C ALA A 187 -16.13 -8.25 -1.55
N ALA A 188 -15.04 -9.01 -1.66
CA ALA A 188 -14.06 -8.83 -2.72
C ALA A 188 -14.67 -9.09 -4.13
N ARG A 189 -15.48 -10.14 -4.27
CA ARG A 189 -16.16 -10.44 -5.55
C ARG A 189 -17.15 -9.36 -5.95
N GLU A 190 -17.83 -8.72 -5.01
CA GLU A 190 -18.70 -7.58 -5.30
C GLU A 190 -17.92 -6.41 -5.91
N ILE A 191 -16.78 -6.06 -5.32
CA ILE A 191 -15.90 -5.00 -5.86
C ILE A 191 -15.44 -5.33 -7.28
N LEU A 192 -15.13 -6.58 -7.59
CA LEU A 192 -14.74 -7.01 -8.95
C LEU A 192 -15.85 -6.82 -10.00
N THR A 193 -17.09 -6.57 -9.59
CA THR A 193 -18.19 -6.25 -10.53
C THR A 193 -18.31 -4.75 -10.81
N TRP A 194 -17.69 -3.88 -9.99
CA TRP A 194 -17.80 -2.45 -10.14
C TRP A 194 -17.09 -1.97 -11.40
N GLY A 195 -17.67 -1.01 -12.09
CA GLY A 195 -17.16 -0.51 -13.37
C GLY A 195 -17.34 -1.43 -14.59
N ALA A 196 -17.87 -2.65 -14.39
CA ALA A 196 -18.00 -3.62 -15.49
C ALA A 196 -19.03 -3.23 -16.55
N GLU A 197 -20.02 -2.40 -16.21
CA GLU A 197 -21.08 -1.92 -17.10
C GLU A 197 -20.74 -0.58 -17.77
N SER A 198 -19.78 0.15 -17.19
CA SER A 198 -19.23 1.35 -17.81
C SER A 198 -18.08 0.95 -18.72
N SER A 199 -17.80 1.72 -19.76
CA SER A 199 -16.62 1.52 -20.61
C SER A 199 -15.29 1.77 -19.86
N THR A 200 -15.34 1.84 -18.54
CA THR A 200 -14.23 2.04 -17.64
C THR A 200 -13.55 0.72 -17.27
N ARG A 201 -12.32 0.83 -16.90
CA ARG A 201 -11.38 -0.24 -16.58
C ARG A 201 -11.58 -0.70 -15.13
N GLY A 202 -12.71 -1.31 -14.79
CA GLY A 202 -13.01 -1.73 -13.42
C GLY A 202 -12.00 -2.71 -12.81
N PRO A 203 -12.04 -2.95 -11.49
CA PRO A 203 -11.09 -3.80 -10.78
C PRO A 203 -11.01 -5.22 -11.35
N ARG A 204 -9.80 -5.70 -11.55
CA ARG A 204 -9.49 -7.09 -11.92
C ARG A 204 -8.94 -7.88 -10.76
N VAL A 205 -8.42 -7.18 -9.77
CA VAL A 205 -7.77 -7.75 -8.59
C VAL A 205 -8.24 -7.03 -7.34
N VAL A 206 -8.63 -7.77 -6.32
CA VAL A 206 -8.86 -7.26 -4.97
C VAL A 206 -7.95 -7.98 -4.01
N VAL A 207 -7.18 -7.22 -3.25
CA VAL A 207 -6.32 -7.71 -2.18
C VAL A 207 -6.90 -7.31 -0.84
N ALA A 208 -7.11 -8.30 0.02
CA ALA A 208 -7.59 -8.15 1.39
C ALA A 208 -6.45 -8.38 2.37
N LYS A 209 -5.94 -7.32 2.99
CA LYS A 209 -4.94 -7.38 4.06
C LYS A 209 -5.62 -7.85 5.35
N GLN A 210 -5.03 -8.80 6.09
CA GLN A 210 -5.61 -9.40 7.30
C GLN A 210 -4.65 -9.37 8.49
N GLY A 211 -3.76 -8.37 8.54
CA GLY A 211 -2.80 -8.20 9.62
C GLY A 211 -1.90 -9.44 9.80
N GLU A 212 -1.82 -9.94 11.01
CA GLU A 212 -1.02 -11.12 11.37
C GLU A 212 -1.46 -12.43 10.69
N TYR A 213 -2.68 -12.48 10.14
CA TYR A 213 -3.18 -13.65 9.41
C TYR A 213 -2.77 -13.65 7.94
N GLY A 214 -2.13 -12.58 7.45
CA GLY A 214 -1.62 -12.48 6.09
C GLY A 214 -2.52 -11.70 5.14
N ALA A 215 -2.69 -12.19 3.91
CA ALA A 215 -3.51 -11.53 2.91
C ALA A 215 -4.15 -12.51 1.94
N ALA A 216 -5.32 -12.12 1.41
CA ALA A 216 -6.02 -12.85 0.36
C ALA A 216 -6.08 -11.99 -0.92
N LEU A 217 -5.91 -12.65 -2.06
CA LEU A 217 -6.07 -12.08 -3.39
C LEU A 217 -7.25 -12.75 -4.08
N VAL A 218 -8.14 -11.94 -4.62
CA VAL A 218 -9.35 -12.41 -5.31
C VAL A 218 -9.37 -11.82 -6.71
N THR A 219 -9.54 -12.68 -7.70
CA THR A 219 -9.80 -12.31 -9.09
C THR A 219 -11.13 -12.92 -9.53
N ARG A 220 -11.53 -12.65 -10.77
CA ARG A 220 -12.72 -13.31 -11.34
C ARG A 220 -12.52 -14.83 -11.50
N GLU A 221 -11.28 -15.23 -11.77
CA GLU A 221 -10.88 -16.61 -12.06
C GLU A 221 -10.55 -17.41 -10.81
N GLY A 222 -10.13 -16.74 -9.72
CA GLY A 222 -9.59 -17.47 -8.59
C GLY A 222 -9.50 -16.72 -7.26
N PHE A 223 -8.96 -17.47 -6.32
CA PHE A 223 -8.65 -17.04 -4.97
C PHE A 223 -7.26 -17.57 -4.59
N PHE A 224 -6.46 -16.72 -3.98
CA PHE A 224 -5.19 -17.10 -3.40
C PHE A 224 -5.04 -16.46 -2.02
N ALA A 225 -4.56 -17.19 -1.05
CA ALA A 225 -4.25 -16.66 0.26
C ALA A 225 -2.84 -17.05 0.68
N LEU A 226 -2.15 -16.13 1.34
CA LEU A 226 -0.82 -16.33 1.87
C LEU A 226 -0.82 -15.90 3.34
N PRO A 227 -0.26 -16.71 4.27
CA PRO A 227 -0.10 -16.29 5.66
C PRO A 227 0.90 -15.15 5.75
N ALA A 228 0.83 -14.36 6.82
CA ALA A 228 1.91 -13.45 7.15
C ALA A 228 3.21 -14.24 7.44
N TYR A 229 4.35 -13.59 7.26
CA TYR A 229 5.61 -14.18 7.71
C TYR A 229 5.61 -14.26 9.25
N PRO A 230 5.86 -15.42 9.86
CA PRO A 230 5.75 -15.61 11.31
C PRO A 230 6.93 -14.94 12.04
N LEU A 231 6.70 -13.74 12.54
CA LEU A 231 7.66 -13.01 13.37
C LEU A 231 7.45 -13.33 14.84
N GLU A 232 8.54 -13.50 15.59
CA GLU A 232 8.49 -13.64 17.04
C GLU A 232 8.29 -12.29 17.76
N SER A 233 8.62 -11.19 17.08
CA SER A 233 8.48 -9.83 17.61
C SER A 233 8.01 -8.87 16.52
N VAL A 234 6.95 -8.13 16.83
CA VAL A 234 6.43 -7.01 16.05
C VAL A 234 6.52 -5.78 16.94
N ILE A 235 7.17 -4.72 16.46
CA ILE A 235 7.43 -3.49 17.22
C ILE A 235 6.43 -2.41 16.87
N ASP A 236 6.23 -2.15 15.57
CA ASP A 236 5.35 -1.10 15.06
C ASP A 236 4.66 -1.53 13.76
N PRO A 237 3.33 -1.74 13.75
CA PRO A 237 2.62 -2.12 12.54
C PRO A 237 2.30 -0.93 11.60
N THR A 238 2.67 0.30 11.96
CA THR A 238 2.42 1.50 11.14
C THR A 238 3.11 1.38 9.78
N GLY A 239 2.39 1.69 8.72
CA GLY A 239 2.92 1.64 7.35
C GLY A 239 3.09 0.23 6.77
N ALA A 240 2.75 -0.85 7.52
CA ALA A 240 2.84 -2.22 7.00
C ALA A 240 1.95 -2.43 5.76
N GLY A 241 0.76 -1.85 5.76
CA GLY A 241 -0.17 -1.88 4.62
C GLY A 241 0.37 -1.19 3.38
N ASP A 242 0.97 -0.01 3.56
CA ASP A 242 1.59 0.76 2.47
C ASP A 242 2.86 0.09 1.95
N THR A 243 3.66 -0.48 2.84
CA THR A 243 4.85 -1.29 2.50
C THR A 243 4.45 -2.55 1.73
N PHE A 244 3.37 -3.21 2.15
CA PHE A 244 2.78 -4.33 1.41
C PHE A 244 2.37 -3.91 0.00
N ALA A 245 1.64 -2.79 -0.13
CA ALA A 245 1.24 -2.26 -1.43
C ALA A 245 2.45 -1.93 -2.31
N GLY A 246 3.51 -1.33 -1.73
CA GLY A 246 4.77 -1.06 -2.43
C GLY A 246 5.45 -2.33 -2.94
N GLY A 247 5.46 -3.40 -2.15
CA GLY A 247 5.97 -4.70 -2.55
C GLY A 247 5.17 -5.36 -3.67
N LEU A 248 3.83 -5.31 -3.57
CA LEU A 248 2.93 -5.87 -4.59
C LEU A 248 3.08 -5.15 -5.93
N VAL A 249 2.89 -3.84 -5.91
CA VAL A 249 2.89 -3.00 -7.11
C VAL A 249 4.28 -2.91 -7.72
N GLY A 250 5.31 -2.80 -6.88
CA GLY A 250 6.71 -2.80 -7.31
C GLY A 250 7.08 -4.08 -8.04
N TYR A 251 6.71 -5.25 -7.50
CA TYR A 251 6.96 -6.52 -8.16
C TYR A 251 6.25 -6.63 -9.52
N ILE A 252 4.99 -6.19 -9.61
CA ILE A 252 4.25 -6.14 -10.88
C ILE A 252 4.97 -5.22 -11.88
N ALA A 253 5.41 -4.05 -11.43
CA ALA A 253 6.11 -3.07 -12.26
C ALA A 253 7.43 -3.61 -12.85
N ALA A 254 8.16 -4.43 -12.09
CA ALA A 254 9.40 -5.07 -12.52
C ALA A 254 9.22 -6.16 -13.61
N HIS A 255 7.97 -6.54 -13.91
CA HIS A 255 7.64 -7.59 -14.89
C HIS A 255 6.75 -7.05 -16.02
N PRO A 256 7.27 -6.12 -16.85
CA PRO A 256 6.47 -5.40 -17.85
C PRO A 256 5.93 -6.30 -18.97
N ASP A 257 6.63 -7.39 -19.26
CA ASP A 257 6.31 -8.31 -20.36
C ASP A 257 5.38 -9.45 -19.91
N ASP A 258 5.20 -9.62 -18.60
CA ASP A 258 4.28 -10.63 -18.04
C ASP A 258 2.84 -10.07 -18.11
N GLU A 259 1.91 -10.90 -18.59
CA GLU A 259 0.50 -10.63 -18.40
C GLU A 259 0.19 -10.60 -16.89
N LEU A 260 -0.88 -9.89 -16.49
CA LEU A 260 -1.37 -9.91 -15.10
C LEU A 260 -1.99 -11.28 -14.79
N SER A 261 -1.13 -12.30 -14.82
CA SER A 261 -1.49 -13.69 -14.61
C SER A 261 -1.59 -14.06 -13.13
N ASP A 262 -2.30 -15.12 -12.83
CA ASP A 262 -2.38 -15.69 -11.47
C ASP A 262 -0.97 -15.99 -10.90
N ALA A 263 -0.06 -16.49 -11.73
CA ALA A 263 1.32 -16.77 -11.31
C ALA A 263 2.11 -15.50 -10.96
N LEU A 264 1.96 -14.40 -11.71
CA LEU A 264 2.58 -13.11 -11.41
C LEU A 264 2.01 -12.55 -10.11
N LEU A 265 0.69 -12.56 -9.97
CA LEU A 265 0.00 -12.02 -8.80
C LEU A 265 0.37 -12.77 -7.51
N ARG A 266 0.50 -14.11 -7.54
CA ARG A 266 0.94 -14.90 -6.39
C ARG A 266 2.38 -14.55 -5.96
N ARG A 267 3.29 -14.36 -6.91
CA ARG A 267 4.66 -13.93 -6.61
C ARG A 267 4.68 -12.52 -6.04
N ALA A 268 3.90 -11.61 -6.61
CA ALA A 268 3.75 -10.25 -6.10
C ALA A 268 3.23 -10.23 -4.65
N MET A 269 2.24 -11.06 -4.32
CA MET A 269 1.73 -11.25 -2.96
C MET A 269 2.82 -11.74 -2.00
N ALA A 270 3.66 -12.68 -2.43
CA ALA A 270 4.76 -13.18 -1.59
C ALA A 270 5.78 -12.08 -1.27
N HIS A 271 6.19 -11.28 -2.27
CA HIS A 271 7.11 -10.16 -2.05
C HIS A 271 6.49 -9.04 -1.21
N ALA A 272 5.20 -8.77 -1.39
CA ALA A 272 4.44 -7.83 -0.55
C ALA A 272 4.45 -8.26 0.92
N THR A 273 4.15 -9.53 1.19
CA THR A 273 4.16 -10.11 2.54
C THR A 273 5.55 -10.04 3.19
N VAL A 274 6.59 -10.36 2.42
CA VAL A 274 7.99 -10.31 2.89
C VAL A 274 8.38 -8.87 3.25
N LEU A 275 8.09 -7.89 2.40
CA LEU A 275 8.44 -6.50 2.68
C LEU A 275 7.67 -5.94 3.88
N ALA A 276 6.37 -6.21 3.97
CA ALA A 276 5.56 -5.82 5.12
C ALA A 276 6.09 -6.43 6.43
N SER A 277 6.60 -7.67 6.39
CA SER A 277 7.18 -8.32 7.58
C SER A 277 8.44 -7.63 8.08
N PHE A 278 9.23 -7.04 7.21
CA PHE A 278 10.38 -6.22 7.64
C PHE A 278 9.94 -4.88 8.24
N ASN A 279 8.93 -4.23 7.66
CA ASN A 279 8.46 -2.94 8.17
C ASN A 279 8.11 -2.99 9.66
N VAL A 280 7.45 -4.05 10.10
CA VAL A 280 6.94 -4.17 11.47
C VAL A 280 7.99 -4.53 12.53
N GLU A 281 9.23 -4.83 12.13
CA GLU A 281 10.33 -5.19 13.05
C GLU A 281 10.88 -3.99 13.83
N GLU A 282 10.65 -2.76 13.35
CA GLU A 282 11.13 -1.52 13.97
C GLU A 282 10.10 -0.40 13.79
N PHE A 283 10.35 0.71 14.49
CA PHE A 283 9.48 1.89 14.38
C PHE A 283 9.58 2.57 13.01
N GLY A 284 8.42 2.96 12.47
CA GLY A 284 8.29 3.73 11.25
C GLY A 284 8.99 3.08 10.05
N THR A 285 9.85 3.83 9.37
CA THR A 285 10.56 3.37 8.17
C THR A 285 11.97 2.85 8.44
N GLU A 286 12.44 2.83 9.70
CA GLU A 286 13.84 2.58 10.07
C GLU A 286 14.36 1.24 9.50
N ARG A 287 13.59 0.17 9.60
CA ARG A 287 14.01 -1.14 9.13
C ARG A 287 14.10 -1.21 7.60
N VAL A 288 13.11 -0.65 6.90
CA VAL A 288 13.06 -0.66 5.43
C VAL A 288 14.15 0.20 4.82
N GLN A 289 14.53 1.31 5.46
CA GLN A 289 15.62 2.19 5.01
C GLN A 289 16.95 1.44 4.82
N ARG A 290 17.28 0.51 5.71
CA ARG A 290 18.54 -0.24 5.67
C ARG A 290 18.41 -1.67 5.15
N LEU A 291 17.21 -2.07 4.74
CA LEU A 291 16.94 -3.40 4.20
C LEU A 291 17.72 -3.62 2.90
N THR A 292 18.25 -4.82 2.74
CA THR A 292 19.02 -5.24 1.57
C THR A 292 18.25 -6.23 0.71
N GLY A 293 18.58 -6.28 -0.58
CA GLY A 293 18.00 -7.28 -1.50
C GLY A 293 18.30 -8.71 -1.08
N GLY A 294 19.48 -8.96 -0.46
CA GLY A 294 19.84 -10.28 0.05
C GLY A 294 18.92 -10.78 1.16
N GLU A 295 18.53 -9.90 2.09
CA GLU A 295 17.57 -10.22 3.16
C GLU A 295 16.17 -10.52 2.60
N ILE A 296 15.74 -9.75 1.59
CA ILE A 296 14.45 -9.99 0.90
C ILE A 296 14.43 -11.38 0.25
N VAL A 297 15.51 -11.72 -0.49
CA VAL A 297 15.62 -13.03 -1.15
C VAL A 297 15.62 -14.16 -0.12
N ALA A 298 16.38 -14.04 0.97
CA ALA A 298 16.43 -15.04 2.02
C ALA A 298 15.04 -15.28 2.63
N ARG A 299 14.37 -14.21 3.09
CA ARG A 299 13.03 -14.33 3.69
C ARG A 299 11.96 -14.79 2.69
N SER A 300 12.08 -14.42 1.42
CA SER A 300 11.19 -14.94 0.37
C SER A 300 11.34 -16.46 0.20
N SER A 301 12.57 -16.97 0.29
CA SER A 301 12.86 -18.41 0.22
C SER A 301 12.31 -19.16 1.44
N GLU A 302 12.41 -18.57 2.62
CA GLU A 302 11.83 -19.12 3.85
C GLU A 302 10.31 -19.17 3.79
N LEU A 303 9.66 -18.05 3.39
CA LEU A 303 8.21 -18.00 3.22
C LEU A 303 7.72 -19.03 2.20
N HIS A 304 8.45 -19.20 1.09
CA HIS A 304 8.15 -20.22 0.09
C HIS A 304 8.22 -21.63 0.70
N ALA A 305 9.27 -21.94 1.45
CA ALA A 305 9.44 -23.25 2.09
C ALA A 305 8.34 -23.55 3.13
N MET A 306 7.91 -22.53 3.91
CA MET A 306 6.85 -22.69 4.91
C MET A 306 5.46 -22.91 4.32
N THR A 307 5.22 -22.41 3.11
CA THR A 307 3.89 -22.44 2.49
C THR A 307 3.68 -23.61 1.53
N GLN A 308 4.73 -24.41 1.30
CA GLN A 308 4.66 -25.58 0.46
C GLN A 308 4.16 -26.81 1.24
N PHE A 309 3.34 -27.62 0.59
CA PHE A 309 2.97 -28.95 1.04
C PHE A 309 2.92 -29.92 -0.15
N SER A 310 3.23 -31.19 0.09
CA SER A 310 3.17 -32.21 -0.96
C SER A 310 1.71 -32.58 -1.25
N GLY A 311 1.30 -32.47 -2.52
CA GLY A 311 0.01 -32.93 -3.00
C GLY A 311 -0.03 -34.45 -3.16
N ALA A 312 -0.13 -35.20 -2.06
CA ALA A 312 -0.37 -36.64 -2.15
C ALA A 312 -1.88 -36.90 -2.35
N PRO A 313 -2.27 -37.90 -3.18
CA PRO A 313 -3.67 -38.29 -3.29
C PRO A 313 -4.25 -38.70 -1.94
N LEU A 314 -5.39 -38.11 -1.57
CA LEU A 314 -6.09 -38.45 -0.33
C LEU A 314 -6.86 -39.76 -0.56
N ALA A 315 -6.48 -40.82 0.15
CA ALA A 315 -7.30 -42.03 0.25
C ALA A 315 -8.37 -41.81 1.32
N LEU A 316 -9.57 -41.48 0.91
CA LEU A 316 -10.71 -41.40 1.82
C LEU A 316 -11.31 -42.79 2.03
N ARG A 317 -11.69 -43.14 3.25
CA ARG A 317 -12.54 -44.31 3.52
C ARG A 317 -13.95 -43.94 3.14
N GLY A 318 -14.55 -44.69 2.21
CA GLY A 318 -15.96 -44.62 1.86
C GLY A 318 -16.88 -45.13 2.95
#